data_c5514d2d5459ea307efd79c8ab1376e9
#
_entry.id   c5514d2d5459ea307efd79c8ab1376e9
#
_cell.length_a   1.000
_cell.length_b   1.000
_cell.length_c   1.000
_cell.angle_alpha   90.00
_cell.angle_beta   90.00
_cell.angle_gamma   90.00
#
_symmetry.space_group_name_H-M   'P 1'
#
loop_
_entity.id
_entity.type
_entity.pdbx_description
1 polymer ?
#
loop_
_entity_poly.entity_id
_entity_poly.type
_entity_poly.pdbx_seq_one_letter_code
_entity_poly.pdbx_strand_id
1 'polypeptide(L)'
;MTTSYPAPTFTGPRLQAAIIDLDGTMIDTADDFTAGLNGMLAQLDAAETSREEVVGYIGKGSENLIRSVLAQRFETDHAQDRFDEALAIYQAEYAKINGVHTRLYPEVEAGLSAMRDAGLKLACVTNKPHRFAVELLQQYGLSPYFSVVLGGDSLPKKKPDPLPMLTAAAQLGVTPQATVAIGDSENDAMAGRAAGMATLTLPYGYNHGRAIQEIKSDGIVASLLEAAKAIAAHHSTI
;
A
#
# COMPACT_ATOMS: atom_id res chain seq x y z
N MET A 1 -24.13 -8.22 4.16
CA MET A 1 -24.25 -7.31 5.33
C MET A 1 -23.12 -6.31 5.22
N THR A 2 -23.42 -5.04 5.00
CA THR A 2 -22.40 -3.97 4.98
C THR A 2 -21.98 -3.74 6.44
N THR A 3 -20.74 -4.09 6.75
CA THR A 3 -20.16 -3.78 8.06
C THR A 3 -20.08 -2.25 8.20
N SER A 4 -20.85 -1.67 9.12
CA SER A 4 -20.77 -0.24 9.41
C SER A 4 -19.65 -0.02 10.43
N TYR A 5 -18.70 0.84 10.11
CA TYR A 5 -17.65 1.28 11.02
C TYR A 5 -18.03 2.60 11.68
N PRO A 6 -17.58 2.88 12.93
CA PRO A 6 -17.72 4.20 13.52
C PRO A 6 -17.10 5.28 12.64
N ALA A 7 -17.70 6.46 12.61
CA ALA A 7 -17.13 7.58 11.85
C ALA A 7 -15.72 7.91 12.36
N PRO A 8 -14.75 8.16 11.44
CA PRO A 8 -13.41 8.58 11.82
C PRO A 8 -13.44 9.86 12.66
N THR A 9 -12.53 9.93 13.63
CA THR A 9 -12.39 11.11 14.48
C THR A 9 -11.02 11.72 14.28
N PHE A 10 -10.96 12.83 13.56
CA PHE A 10 -9.74 13.59 13.38
C PHE A 10 -9.58 14.63 14.49
N THR A 11 -8.35 14.71 15.01
CA THR A 11 -7.95 15.77 15.95
C THR A 11 -6.83 16.55 15.29
N GLY A 12 -7.01 17.86 15.09
CA GLY A 12 -5.94 18.68 14.50
C GLY A 12 -6.43 19.69 13.47
N PRO A 13 -5.50 20.29 12.71
CA PRO A 13 -5.83 21.30 11.72
C PRO A 13 -6.59 20.73 10.52
N ARG A 14 -7.08 21.61 9.67
CA ARG A 14 -7.62 21.25 8.36
C ARG A 14 -6.59 20.42 7.56
N LEU A 15 -7.01 19.28 7.06
CA LEU A 15 -6.18 18.41 6.24
C LEU A 15 -5.94 19.03 4.87
N GLN A 16 -4.68 19.05 4.43
CA GLN A 16 -4.23 19.66 3.18
C GLN A 16 -3.62 18.65 2.21
N ALA A 17 -3.31 17.45 2.70
CA ALA A 17 -2.76 16.38 1.88
C ALA A 17 -3.28 15.01 2.32
N ALA A 18 -3.31 14.08 1.37
CA ALA A 18 -3.48 12.65 1.63
C ALA A 18 -2.32 11.87 1.03
N ILE A 19 -1.76 10.95 1.82
CA ILE A 19 -0.74 10.00 1.40
C ILE A 19 -1.40 8.63 1.37
N ILE A 20 -1.42 7.99 0.20
CA ILE A 20 -2.23 6.80 -0.07
C ILE A 20 -1.30 5.66 -0.49
N ASP A 21 -1.49 4.47 0.07
CA ASP A 21 -0.80 3.26 -0.36
C ASP A 21 -1.36 2.74 -1.69
N LEU A 22 -0.67 1.80 -2.31
CA LEU A 22 -1.01 1.24 -3.63
C LEU A 22 -1.61 -0.16 -3.53
N ASP A 23 -0.76 -1.14 -3.17
CA ASP A 23 -1.14 -2.57 -3.15
C ASP A 23 -2.10 -2.85 -1.99
N GLY A 24 -3.30 -3.36 -2.26
CA GLY A 24 -4.33 -3.61 -1.24
C GLY A 24 -5.17 -2.38 -0.89
N THR A 25 -4.75 -1.20 -1.32
CA THR A 25 -5.42 0.08 -1.03
C THR A 25 -6.12 0.64 -2.27
N MET A 26 -5.41 0.86 -3.35
CA MET A 26 -5.97 1.32 -4.63
C MET A 26 -6.15 0.17 -5.62
N ILE A 27 -5.25 -0.80 -5.61
CA ILE A 27 -5.18 -1.88 -6.59
C ILE A 27 -5.07 -3.23 -5.86
N ASP A 28 -5.91 -4.19 -6.23
CA ASP A 28 -5.75 -5.60 -5.88
C ASP A 28 -4.66 -6.20 -6.79
N THR A 29 -3.51 -6.47 -6.22
CA THR A 29 -2.30 -6.94 -6.92
C THR A 29 -1.88 -8.36 -6.52
N ALA A 30 -2.68 -9.06 -5.71
CA ALA A 30 -2.31 -10.36 -5.17
C ALA A 30 -2.12 -11.43 -6.26
N ASP A 31 -2.92 -11.37 -7.32
CA ASP A 31 -2.82 -12.35 -8.42
C ASP A 31 -1.53 -12.15 -9.23
N ASP A 32 -1.08 -10.91 -9.46
CA ASP A 32 0.21 -10.62 -10.08
C ASP A 32 1.38 -11.08 -9.20
N PHE A 33 1.32 -10.81 -7.90
CA PHE A 33 2.34 -11.30 -6.98
C PHE A 33 2.42 -12.83 -6.99
N THR A 34 1.28 -13.51 -6.99
CA THR A 34 1.20 -14.98 -7.04
C THR A 34 1.80 -15.52 -8.34
N ALA A 35 1.43 -14.94 -9.48
CA ALA A 35 1.95 -15.36 -10.78
C ALA A 35 3.46 -15.13 -10.90
N GLY A 36 3.98 -13.97 -10.44
CA GLY A 36 5.41 -13.68 -10.45
C GLY A 36 6.23 -14.61 -9.55
N LEU A 37 5.68 -14.93 -8.36
CA LEU A 37 6.30 -15.89 -7.45
C LEU A 37 6.29 -17.30 -8.04
N ASN A 38 5.21 -17.73 -8.68
CA ASN A 38 5.14 -19.05 -9.31
C ASN A 38 6.07 -19.15 -10.52
N GLY A 39 6.23 -18.07 -11.29
CA GLY A 39 7.26 -18.01 -12.33
C GLY A 39 8.69 -18.14 -11.78
N MET A 40 8.96 -17.54 -10.63
CA MET A 40 10.23 -17.69 -9.90
C MET A 40 10.40 -19.14 -9.38
N LEU A 41 9.40 -19.68 -8.70
CA LEU A 41 9.46 -21.02 -8.10
C LEU A 41 9.65 -22.11 -9.17
N ALA A 42 9.01 -21.99 -10.32
CA ALA A 42 9.18 -22.91 -11.45
C ALA A 42 10.64 -22.96 -11.94
N GLN A 43 11.35 -21.82 -11.97
CA GLN A 43 12.78 -21.78 -12.36
C GLN A 43 13.71 -22.30 -11.25
N LEU A 44 13.23 -22.37 -10.02
CA LEU A 44 13.95 -22.94 -8.86
C LEU A 44 13.59 -24.41 -8.59
N ASP A 45 12.83 -25.07 -9.48
CA ASP A 45 12.32 -26.41 -9.31
C ASP A 45 11.54 -26.63 -8.00
N ALA A 46 10.78 -25.64 -7.57
CA ALA A 46 10.02 -25.66 -6.33
C ALA A 46 8.50 -25.68 -6.57
N ALA A 47 7.76 -26.17 -5.58
CA ALA A 47 6.30 -26.21 -5.63
C ALA A 47 5.69 -24.79 -5.64
N GLU A 48 4.59 -24.63 -6.37
CA GLU A 48 3.85 -23.36 -6.47
C GLU A 48 3.32 -22.88 -5.11
N THR A 49 3.12 -21.57 -5.01
CA THR A 49 2.43 -20.91 -3.88
C THR A 49 0.99 -20.57 -4.26
N SER A 50 0.09 -20.52 -3.27
CA SER A 50 -1.29 -20.10 -3.47
C SER A 50 -1.46 -18.57 -3.23
N ARG A 51 -2.57 -18.02 -3.75
CA ARG A 51 -2.94 -16.62 -3.48
C ARG A 51 -3.14 -16.37 -1.98
N GLU A 52 -3.72 -17.32 -1.23
CA GLU A 52 -3.95 -17.23 0.20
C GLU A 52 -2.64 -17.12 0.98
N GLU A 53 -1.62 -17.89 0.62
CA GLU A 53 -0.28 -17.79 1.21
C GLU A 53 0.34 -16.43 0.91
N VAL A 54 0.27 -15.99 -0.35
CA VAL A 54 0.88 -14.73 -0.82
C VAL A 54 0.27 -13.51 -0.14
N VAL A 55 -1.04 -13.46 0.02
CA VAL A 55 -1.76 -12.37 0.71
C VAL A 55 -1.23 -12.17 2.14
N GLY A 56 -0.83 -13.24 2.83
CA GLY A 56 -0.22 -13.17 4.16
C GLY A 56 1.15 -12.45 4.18
N TYR A 57 1.81 -12.29 3.05
CA TYR A 57 3.17 -11.72 2.95
C TYR A 57 3.23 -10.35 2.27
N ILE A 58 2.16 -9.92 1.59
CA ILE A 58 2.09 -8.62 0.90
C ILE A 58 2.18 -7.47 1.91
N GLY A 59 2.77 -6.34 1.50
CA GLY A 59 2.83 -5.10 2.28
C GLY A 59 4.19 -4.80 2.91
N LYS A 60 5.11 -5.78 2.97
CA LYS A 60 6.47 -5.60 3.52
C LYS A 60 7.56 -5.45 2.46
N GLY A 61 7.17 -5.34 1.18
CA GLY A 61 8.05 -5.24 0.01
C GLY A 61 8.47 -6.59 -0.56
N SER A 62 9.00 -6.55 -1.80
CA SER A 62 9.31 -7.74 -2.59
C SER A 62 10.33 -8.67 -1.93
N GLU A 63 11.36 -8.14 -1.28
CA GLU A 63 12.36 -8.96 -0.58
C GLU A 63 11.74 -9.81 0.53
N ASN A 64 10.87 -9.20 1.35
CA ASN A 64 10.18 -9.96 2.40
C ASN A 64 9.24 -11.02 1.83
N LEU A 65 8.54 -10.68 0.75
CA LEU A 65 7.65 -11.59 0.05
C LEU A 65 8.41 -12.83 -0.45
N ILE A 66 9.55 -12.62 -1.13
CA ILE A 66 10.41 -13.69 -1.64
C ILE A 66 10.96 -14.54 -0.51
N ARG A 67 11.55 -13.92 0.53
CA ARG A 67 12.08 -14.64 1.70
C ARG A 67 11.01 -15.51 2.38
N SER A 68 9.79 -14.98 2.53
CA SER A 68 8.68 -15.72 3.13
C SER A 68 8.32 -16.97 2.34
N VAL A 69 8.27 -16.86 1.01
CA VAL A 69 7.96 -17.99 0.13
C VAL A 69 9.10 -19.00 0.08
N LEU A 70 10.35 -18.55 -0.02
CA LEU A 70 11.51 -19.46 0.02
C LEU A 70 11.58 -20.25 1.33
N ALA A 71 11.30 -19.61 2.47
CA ALA A 71 11.31 -20.28 3.77
C ALA A 71 10.24 -21.38 3.91
N GLN A 72 9.20 -21.37 3.08
CA GLN A 72 8.19 -22.42 3.03
C GLN A 72 8.55 -23.57 2.05
N ARG A 73 9.49 -23.35 1.17
CA ARG A 73 9.84 -24.28 0.07
C ARG A 73 11.21 -24.92 0.22
N PHE A 74 12.10 -24.31 0.98
CA PHE A 74 13.48 -24.77 1.18
C PHE A 74 13.86 -24.79 2.65
N GLU A 75 14.81 -25.65 3.03
CA GLU A 75 15.44 -25.59 4.33
C GLU A 75 16.16 -24.26 4.54
N THR A 76 16.28 -23.80 5.79
CA THR A 76 16.70 -22.43 6.15
C THR A 76 18.00 -21.98 5.46
N ASP A 77 19.03 -22.85 5.46
CA ASP A 77 20.33 -22.49 4.86
C ASP A 77 20.21 -22.38 3.33
N HIS A 78 19.51 -23.28 2.68
CA HIS A 78 19.27 -23.25 1.25
C HIS A 78 18.38 -22.07 0.82
N ALA A 79 17.43 -21.65 1.66
CA ALA A 79 16.57 -20.51 1.38
C ALA A 79 17.38 -19.19 1.38
N GLN A 80 18.35 -19.05 2.29
CA GLN A 80 19.21 -17.87 2.36
C GLN A 80 20.18 -17.80 1.17
N ASP A 81 20.81 -18.93 0.83
CA ASP A 81 21.78 -19.00 -0.27
C ASP A 81 21.13 -18.71 -1.65
N ARG A 82 19.83 -19.03 -1.82
CA ARG A 82 19.08 -18.82 -3.06
C ARG A 82 18.44 -17.44 -3.18
N PHE A 83 18.52 -16.60 -2.17
CA PHE A 83 17.76 -15.33 -2.16
C PHE A 83 18.13 -14.40 -3.31
N ASP A 84 19.41 -14.21 -3.60
CA ASP A 84 19.86 -13.27 -4.65
C ASP A 84 19.44 -13.77 -6.05
N GLU A 85 19.54 -15.06 -6.30
CA GLU A 85 19.06 -15.72 -7.52
C GLU A 85 17.53 -15.56 -7.64
N ALA A 86 16.80 -15.90 -6.57
CA ALA A 86 15.33 -15.80 -6.53
C ALA A 86 14.85 -14.36 -6.74
N LEU A 87 15.53 -13.38 -6.16
CA LEU A 87 15.20 -11.97 -6.33
C LEU A 87 15.36 -11.53 -7.80
N ALA A 88 16.45 -11.92 -8.45
CA ALA A 88 16.69 -11.60 -9.85
C ALA A 88 15.63 -12.24 -10.77
N ILE A 89 15.32 -13.53 -10.55
CA ILE A 89 14.29 -14.25 -11.30
C ILE A 89 12.91 -13.61 -11.08
N TYR A 90 12.53 -13.39 -9.81
CA TYR A 90 11.26 -12.77 -9.48
C TYR A 90 11.08 -11.40 -10.14
N GLN A 91 12.11 -10.54 -10.12
CA GLN A 91 12.04 -9.23 -10.76
C GLN A 91 11.83 -9.34 -12.26
N ALA A 92 12.46 -10.31 -12.92
CA ALA A 92 12.28 -10.57 -14.35
C ALA A 92 10.90 -11.11 -14.69
N GLU A 93 10.37 -12.06 -13.88
CA GLU A 93 9.01 -12.60 -14.05
C GLU A 93 7.95 -11.54 -13.75
N TYR A 94 8.10 -10.81 -12.64
CA TYR A 94 7.15 -9.78 -12.25
C TYR A 94 7.06 -8.63 -13.26
N ALA A 95 8.18 -8.25 -13.88
CA ALA A 95 8.19 -7.23 -14.92
C ALA A 95 7.35 -7.59 -16.16
N LYS A 96 7.11 -8.88 -16.43
CA LYS A 96 6.28 -9.34 -17.55
C LYS A 96 4.78 -9.23 -17.27
N ILE A 97 4.41 -9.22 -15.99
CA ILE A 97 3.01 -9.40 -15.56
C ILE A 97 2.49 -8.26 -14.71
N ASN A 98 3.32 -7.26 -14.35
CA ASN A 98 2.90 -6.13 -13.53
C ASN A 98 1.70 -5.41 -14.17
N GLY A 99 0.53 -5.55 -13.57
CA GLY A 99 -0.72 -4.98 -14.07
C GLY A 99 -1.57 -5.90 -14.97
N VAL A 100 -1.18 -7.17 -15.16
CA VAL A 100 -1.92 -8.11 -16.04
C VAL A 100 -3.13 -8.70 -15.35
N HIS A 101 -3.01 -9.11 -14.09
CA HIS A 101 -4.09 -9.74 -13.31
C HIS A 101 -4.64 -8.84 -12.21
N THR A 102 -4.22 -7.59 -12.18
CA THR A 102 -4.64 -6.59 -11.19
C THR A 102 -5.99 -5.97 -11.55
N ARG A 103 -6.61 -5.35 -10.56
CA ARG A 103 -7.84 -4.55 -10.72
C ARG A 103 -7.90 -3.44 -9.70
N LEU A 104 -8.54 -2.31 -10.07
CA LEU A 104 -8.86 -1.26 -9.12
C LEU A 104 -9.90 -1.76 -8.11
N TYR A 105 -9.71 -1.36 -6.86
CA TYR A 105 -10.81 -1.49 -5.89
C TYR A 105 -11.95 -0.52 -6.23
N PRO A 106 -13.18 -0.83 -5.81
CA PRO A 106 -14.32 0.06 -6.03
C PRO A 106 -14.07 1.46 -5.46
N GLU A 107 -14.60 2.47 -6.15
CA GLU A 107 -14.60 3.88 -5.72
C GLU A 107 -13.20 4.53 -5.59
N VAL A 108 -12.13 3.93 -6.13
CA VAL A 108 -10.77 4.50 -6.07
C VAL A 108 -10.73 5.84 -6.81
N GLU A 109 -11.10 5.87 -8.09
CA GLU A 109 -11.07 7.10 -8.88
C GLU A 109 -12.00 8.17 -8.33
N ALA A 110 -13.20 7.79 -7.87
CA ALA A 110 -14.16 8.71 -7.26
C ALA A 110 -13.60 9.33 -5.97
N GLY A 111 -12.93 8.52 -5.14
CA GLY A 111 -12.29 8.98 -3.90
C GLY A 111 -11.12 9.94 -4.18
N LEU A 112 -10.22 9.58 -5.11
CA LEU A 112 -9.10 10.43 -5.51
C LEU A 112 -9.58 11.76 -6.10
N SER A 113 -10.59 11.73 -6.98
CA SER A 113 -11.19 12.94 -7.53
C SER A 113 -11.80 13.81 -6.44
N ALA A 114 -12.58 13.25 -5.53
CA ALA A 114 -13.20 14.00 -4.44
C ALA A 114 -12.17 14.65 -3.50
N MET A 115 -11.07 13.95 -3.19
CA MET A 115 -9.97 14.53 -2.40
C MET A 115 -9.29 15.67 -3.13
N ARG A 116 -8.96 15.50 -4.43
CA ARG A 116 -8.36 16.54 -5.26
C ARG A 116 -9.28 17.76 -5.37
N ASP A 117 -10.57 17.55 -5.62
CA ASP A 117 -11.55 18.62 -5.79
C ASP A 117 -11.82 19.37 -4.47
N ALA A 118 -11.59 18.71 -3.32
CA ALA A 118 -11.54 19.34 -1.99
C ALA A 118 -10.24 20.13 -1.73
N GLY A 119 -9.31 20.15 -2.69
CA GLY A 119 -8.05 20.90 -2.62
C GLY A 119 -6.90 20.16 -1.91
N LEU A 120 -7.02 18.85 -1.67
CA LEU A 120 -5.92 18.09 -1.10
C LEU A 120 -4.84 17.80 -2.15
N LYS A 121 -3.58 17.91 -1.73
CA LYS A 121 -2.42 17.41 -2.47
C LYS A 121 -2.29 15.91 -2.21
N LEU A 122 -2.07 15.12 -3.26
CA LEU A 122 -2.02 13.66 -3.14
C LEU A 122 -0.61 13.13 -3.41
N ALA A 123 -0.18 12.16 -2.59
CA ALA A 123 1.01 11.37 -2.80
C ALA A 123 0.68 9.88 -2.73
N CYS A 124 1.40 9.06 -3.50
CA CYS A 124 1.41 7.62 -3.37
C CYS A 124 2.69 7.20 -2.65
N VAL A 125 2.57 6.47 -1.53
CA VAL A 125 3.72 5.94 -0.77
C VAL A 125 3.50 4.45 -0.54
N THR A 126 4.31 3.62 -1.20
CA THR A 126 4.17 2.16 -1.19
C THR A 126 5.48 1.46 -0.89
N ASN A 127 5.42 0.23 -0.36
CA ASN A 127 6.58 -0.65 -0.22
C ASN A 127 6.93 -1.43 -1.50
N LYS A 128 6.10 -1.31 -2.55
CA LYS A 128 6.39 -1.79 -3.90
C LYS A 128 7.58 -1.04 -4.49
N PRO A 129 8.49 -1.69 -5.27
CA PRO A 129 9.54 -0.98 -5.98
C PRO A 129 8.99 0.15 -6.86
N HIS A 130 9.64 1.30 -6.82
CA HIS A 130 9.16 2.56 -7.44
C HIS A 130 8.79 2.38 -8.91
N ARG A 131 9.63 1.70 -9.70
CA ARG A 131 9.37 1.48 -11.13
C ARG A 131 8.01 0.79 -11.37
N PHE A 132 7.73 -0.27 -10.63
CA PHE A 132 6.47 -1.03 -10.77
C PHE A 132 5.26 -0.25 -10.28
N ALA A 133 5.44 0.57 -9.24
CA ALA A 133 4.37 1.45 -8.76
C ALA A 133 4.00 2.51 -9.81
N VAL A 134 4.98 3.15 -10.43
CA VAL A 134 4.75 4.17 -11.48
C VAL A 134 4.07 3.54 -12.71
N GLU A 135 4.53 2.37 -13.16
CA GLU A 135 3.93 1.62 -14.28
C GLU A 135 2.45 1.31 -14.01
N LEU A 136 2.10 0.81 -12.82
CA LEU A 136 0.71 0.53 -12.45
C LEU A 136 -0.14 1.80 -12.40
N LEU A 137 0.34 2.87 -11.76
CA LEU A 137 -0.39 4.13 -11.71
C LEU A 137 -0.66 4.69 -13.12
N GLN A 138 0.29 4.52 -14.03
CA GLN A 138 0.15 4.92 -15.43
C GLN A 138 -0.90 4.07 -16.16
N GLN A 139 -0.82 2.74 -16.02
CA GLN A 139 -1.70 1.78 -16.68
C GLN A 139 -3.16 1.99 -16.28
N TYR A 140 -3.41 2.32 -15.01
CA TYR A 140 -4.75 2.59 -14.49
C TYR A 140 -5.19 4.06 -14.59
N GLY A 141 -4.42 4.93 -15.23
CA GLY A 141 -4.76 6.35 -15.38
C GLY A 141 -4.73 7.14 -14.07
N LEU A 142 -4.08 6.60 -13.03
CA LEU A 142 -4.03 7.23 -11.69
C LEU A 142 -2.88 8.23 -11.54
N SER A 143 -1.86 8.19 -12.42
CA SER A 143 -0.70 9.09 -12.34
C SER A 143 -1.05 10.58 -12.21
N PRO A 144 -2.09 11.12 -12.91
CA PRO A 144 -2.41 12.55 -12.81
C PRO A 144 -2.91 13.02 -11.43
N TYR A 145 -3.25 12.10 -10.52
CA TYR A 145 -3.67 12.45 -9.17
C TYR A 145 -2.49 12.76 -8.24
N PHE A 146 -1.32 12.19 -8.51
CA PHE A 146 -0.21 12.18 -7.57
C PHE A 146 0.92 13.12 -7.99
N SER A 147 1.22 14.10 -7.15
CA SER A 147 2.40 14.99 -7.32
C SER A 147 3.69 14.31 -6.84
N VAL A 148 3.58 13.32 -5.97
CA VAL A 148 4.69 12.58 -5.37
C VAL A 148 4.38 11.10 -5.40
N VAL A 149 5.34 10.29 -5.85
CA VAL A 149 5.28 8.82 -5.80
C VAL A 149 6.58 8.33 -5.16
N LEU A 150 6.49 7.61 -4.04
CA LEU A 150 7.63 6.99 -3.37
C LEU A 150 7.40 5.48 -3.28
N GLY A 151 8.32 4.72 -3.86
CA GLY A 151 8.37 3.26 -3.76
C GLY A 151 9.26 2.78 -2.61
N GLY A 152 9.26 1.48 -2.36
CA GLY A 152 10.02 0.86 -1.29
C GLY A 152 11.53 0.96 -1.40
N ASP A 153 12.03 1.32 -2.57
CA ASP A 153 13.44 1.54 -2.92
C ASP A 153 13.80 3.02 -3.13
N SER A 154 12.84 3.94 -2.96
CA SER A 154 13.07 5.38 -3.14
C SER A 154 13.88 6.02 -2.01
N LEU A 155 13.88 5.41 -0.82
CA LEU A 155 14.52 5.93 0.39
C LEU A 155 15.22 4.79 1.15
N PRO A 156 16.17 5.12 2.07
CA PRO A 156 16.86 4.12 2.88
C PRO A 156 15.94 3.30 3.82
N LYS A 157 14.74 3.80 4.07
CA LYS A 157 13.73 3.16 4.91
C LYS A 157 12.40 3.11 4.19
N LYS A 158 11.61 2.07 4.48
CA LYS A 158 10.24 1.86 3.96
C LYS A 158 9.24 1.73 5.12
N LYS A 159 7.94 1.80 4.85
CA LYS A 159 6.90 1.60 5.87
C LYS A 159 7.12 0.26 6.59
N PRO A 160 7.02 0.17 7.92
CA PRO A 160 6.38 1.11 8.86
C PRO A 160 7.27 2.25 9.39
N ASP A 161 8.51 2.45 8.88
CA ASP A 161 9.32 3.61 9.26
C ASP A 161 8.61 4.90 8.77
N PRO A 162 8.60 5.99 9.57
CA PRO A 162 7.95 7.25 9.20
C PRO A 162 8.65 8.02 8.07
N LEU A 163 9.88 7.69 7.72
CA LEU A 163 10.68 8.45 6.75
C LEU A 163 9.97 8.66 5.40
N PRO A 164 9.34 7.66 4.76
CA PRO A 164 8.63 7.88 3.50
C PRO A 164 7.45 8.85 3.63
N MET A 165 6.70 8.76 4.75
CA MET A 165 5.57 9.63 5.01
C MET A 165 6.01 11.08 5.22
N LEU A 166 7.04 11.30 6.04
CA LEU A 166 7.62 12.63 6.29
C LEU A 166 8.21 13.24 5.01
N THR A 167 8.89 12.43 4.20
CA THR A 167 9.46 12.87 2.91
C THR A 167 8.35 13.27 1.94
N ALA A 168 7.29 12.48 1.81
CA ALA A 168 6.16 12.80 0.94
C ALA A 168 5.46 14.10 1.37
N ALA A 169 5.18 14.28 2.67
CA ALA A 169 4.59 15.49 3.20
C ALA A 169 5.46 16.73 2.92
N ALA A 170 6.78 16.62 3.11
CA ALA A 170 7.74 17.70 2.83
C ALA A 170 7.75 18.05 1.32
N GLN A 171 7.74 17.07 0.43
CA GLN A 171 7.69 17.29 -1.03
C GLN A 171 6.35 17.91 -1.47
N LEU A 172 5.25 17.59 -0.80
CA LEU A 172 3.96 18.25 -1.01
C LEU A 172 3.91 19.67 -0.41
N GLY A 173 4.88 20.06 0.41
CA GLY A 173 4.90 21.34 1.12
C GLY A 173 3.78 21.44 2.16
N VAL A 174 3.50 20.35 2.89
CA VAL A 174 2.46 20.26 3.91
C VAL A 174 3.06 19.68 5.19
N THR A 175 2.58 20.16 6.35
CA THR A 175 3.02 19.60 7.64
C THR A 175 2.40 18.22 7.88
N PRO A 176 3.06 17.33 8.62
CA PRO A 176 2.49 16.01 8.96
C PRO A 176 1.11 16.12 9.63
N GLN A 177 0.89 17.10 10.52
CA GLN A 177 -0.36 17.29 11.24
C GLN A 177 -1.53 17.67 10.34
N ALA A 178 -1.25 18.25 9.15
CA ALA A 178 -2.24 18.59 8.12
C ALA A 178 -2.31 17.52 7.02
N THR A 179 -1.82 16.31 7.28
CA THR A 179 -1.77 15.19 6.33
C THR A 179 -2.49 13.99 6.91
N VAL A 180 -3.21 13.25 6.07
CA VAL A 180 -3.77 11.94 6.41
C VAL A 180 -3.06 10.85 5.63
N ALA A 181 -2.68 9.76 6.30
CA ALA A 181 -2.19 8.53 5.69
C ALA A 181 -3.37 7.56 5.53
N ILE A 182 -3.51 6.97 4.34
CA ILE A 182 -4.59 6.04 4.01
C ILE A 182 -3.97 4.75 3.47
N GLY A 183 -4.28 3.62 4.09
CA GLY A 183 -3.77 2.32 3.69
C GLY A 183 -4.66 1.19 4.19
N ASP A 184 -4.25 -0.05 3.94
CA ASP A 184 -5.00 -1.25 4.31
C ASP A 184 -4.31 -2.09 5.39
N SER A 185 -3.09 -1.71 5.78
CA SER A 185 -2.26 -2.52 6.65
C SER A 185 -1.76 -1.78 7.89
N GLU A 186 -1.29 -2.56 8.87
CA GLU A 186 -0.61 -2.01 10.06
C GLU A 186 0.63 -1.19 9.70
N ASN A 187 1.33 -1.52 8.59
CA ASN A 187 2.51 -0.78 8.13
C ASN A 187 2.18 0.69 7.80
N ASP A 188 1.02 0.93 7.21
CA ASP A 188 0.54 2.27 6.83
C ASP A 188 0.18 3.08 8.07
N ALA A 189 -0.63 2.49 8.94
CA ALA A 189 -1.07 3.12 10.17
C ALA A 189 0.12 3.44 11.11
N MET A 190 1.08 2.52 11.23
CA MET A 190 2.29 2.76 12.05
C MET A 190 3.16 3.87 11.47
N ALA A 191 3.42 3.86 10.15
CA ALA A 191 4.22 4.89 9.49
C ALA A 191 3.56 6.26 9.61
N GLY A 192 2.25 6.37 9.34
CA GLY A 192 1.49 7.61 9.45
C GLY A 192 1.48 8.17 10.88
N ARG A 193 1.17 7.34 11.87
CA ARG A 193 1.16 7.74 13.29
C ARG A 193 2.54 8.14 13.79
N ALA A 194 3.60 7.38 13.42
CA ALA A 194 4.97 7.73 13.79
C ALA A 194 5.44 9.04 13.13
N ALA A 195 4.85 9.40 11.98
CA ALA A 195 5.06 10.69 11.34
C ALA A 195 4.21 11.82 11.95
N GLY A 196 3.28 11.54 12.86
CA GLY A 196 2.38 12.54 13.46
C GLY A 196 1.21 12.93 12.54
N MET A 197 0.80 12.03 11.64
CA MET A 197 -0.31 12.20 10.72
C MET A 197 -1.59 11.57 11.27
N ALA A 198 -2.74 12.04 10.81
CA ALA A 198 -3.98 11.28 10.90
C ALA A 198 -3.89 10.01 10.04
N THR A 199 -4.63 8.96 10.43
CA THR A 199 -4.55 7.66 9.75
C THR A 199 -5.95 7.07 9.51
N LEU A 200 -6.20 6.63 8.29
CA LEU A 200 -7.40 5.88 7.91
C LEU A 200 -7.03 4.51 7.38
N THR A 201 -7.82 3.50 7.72
CA THR A 201 -7.60 2.12 7.30
C THR A 201 -8.75 1.62 6.45
N LEU A 202 -8.42 0.91 5.36
CA LEU A 202 -9.37 0.26 4.45
C LEU A 202 -9.47 -1.24 4.78
N PRO A 203 -10.69 -1.82 4.89
CA PRO A 203 -10.86 -3.16 5.42
C PRO A 203 -10.69 -4.29 4.40
N TYR A 204 -10.53 -3.98 3.12
CA TYR A 204 -10.58 -4.95 2.03
C TYR A 204 -9.20 -5.42 1.52
N GLY A 205 -8.11 -4.83 2.00
CA GLY A 205 -6.75 -5.10 1.53
C GLY A 205 -6.04 -6.24 2.28
N TYR A 206 -4.72 -6.12 2.41
CA TYR A 206 -3.83 -7.20 2.86
C TYR A 206 -3.29 -6.93 4.27
N ASN A 207 -4.06 -7.27 5.29
CA ASN A 207 -3.62 -7.07 6.68
C ASN A 207 -2.99 -8.34 7.31
N HIS A 208 -2.24 -9.13 6.55
CA HIS A 208 -1.50 -10.31 7.04
C HIS A 208 -2.37 -11.30 7.84
N GLY A 209 -3.66 -11.45 7.48
CA GLY A 209 -4.61 -12.32 8.19
C GLY A 209 -5.09 -11.80 9.55
N ARG A 210 -4.68 -10.59 9.96
CA ARG A 210 -5.12 -9.96 11.22
C ARG A 210 -6.45 -9.24 11.04
N ALA A 211 -7.24 -9.20 12.12
CA ALA A 211 -8.48 -8.45 12.11
C ALA A 211 -8.21 -6.95 11.92
N ILE A 212 -8.94 -6.29 11.01
CA ILE A 212 -8.73 -4.88 10.68
C ILE A 212 -8.95 -3.97 11.90
N GLN A 213 -9.79 -4.38 12.83
CA GLN A 213 -10.09 -3.67 14.07
C GLN A 213 -8.91 -3.61 15.05
N GLU A 214 -7.90 -4.46 14.86
CA GLU A 214 -6.67 -4.45 15.66
C GLU A 214 -5.69 -3.35 15.22
N ILE A 215 -5.86 -2.81 14.01
CA ILE A 215 -5.03 -1.71 13.52
C ILE A 215 -5.39 -0.43 14.28
N LYS A 216 -4.38 0.16 14.90
CA LYS A 216 -4.51 1.44 15.60
C LYS A 216 -4.52 2.57 14.57
N SER A 217 -5.69 2.96 14.09
CA SER A 217 -5.91 4.11 13.22
C SER A 217 -7.00 5.03 13.77
N ASP A 218 -7.13 6.24 13.23
CA ASP A 218 -8.16 7.21 13.63
C ASP A 218 -9.54 6.85 13.07
N GLY A 219 -9.60 5.86 12.16
CA GLY A 219 -10.86 5.31 11.70
C GLY A 219 -10.68 4.25 10.60
N ILE A 220 -11.71 3.40 10.46
CA ILE A 220 -11.85 2.45 9.37
C ILE A 220 -12.93 3.01 8.43
N VAL A 221 -12.62 3.09 7.14
CA VAL A 221 -13.51 3.58 6.10
C VAL A 221 -13.69 2.54 5.00
N ALA A 222 -14.90 2.39 4.49
CA ALA A 222 -15.23 1.32 3.55
C ALA A 222 -14.55 1.46 2.18
N SER A 223 -14.18 2.68 1.77
CA SER A 223 -13.54 2.96 0.48
C SER A 223 -12.78 4.29 0.53
N LEU A 224 -12.03 4.59 -0.55
CA LEU A 224 -11.40 5.91 -0.70
C LEU A 224 -12.42 7.05 -0.85
N LEU A 225 -13.61 6.77 -1.39
CA LEU A 225 -14.67 7.76 -1.43
C LEU A 225 -15.21 8.08 -0.03
N GLU A 226 -15.37 7.07 0.82
CA GLU A 226 -15.73 7.28 2.23
C GLU A 226 -14.64 8.01 3.01
N ALA A 227 -13.35 7.75 2.69
CA ALA A 227 -12.25 8.54 3.24
C ALA A 227 -12.36 10.02 2.85
N ALA A 228 -12.65 10.33 1.59
CA ALA A 228 -12.86 11.70 1.12
C ALA A 228 -14.04 12.38 1.83
N LYS A 229 -15.16 11.67 2.03
CA LYS A 229 -16.32 12.18 2.77
C LYS A 229 -15.99 12.48 4.25
N ALA A 230 -15.25 11.58 4.91
CA ALA A 230 -14.81 11.79 6.29
C ALA A 230 -13.90 13.03 6.43
N ILE A 231 -12.97 13.23 5.49
CA ILE A 231 -12.11 14.41 5.44
C ILE A 231 -12.95 15.68 5.23
N ALA A 232 -13.91 15.67 4.31
CA ALA A 232 -14.79 16.81 4.05
C ALA A 232 -15.65 17.15 5.28
N ALA A 233 -16.15 16.15 5.99
CA ALA A 233 -16.88 16.36 7.24
C ALA A 233 -16.01 17.03 8.31
N HIS A 234 -14.76 16.57 8.48
CA HIS A 234 -13.81 17.23 9.39
C HIS A 234 -13.57 18.70 9.01
N HIS A 235 -13.42 19.00 7.71
CA HIS A 235 -13.26 20.38 7.24
C HIS A 235 -14.45 21.29 7.57
N SER A 236 -15.63 20.73 7.72
CA SER A 236 -16.85 21.49 8.04
C SER A 236 -17.02 21.78 9.54
N THR A 237 -16.19 21.15 10.38
CA THR A 237 -16.26 21.30 11.85
C THR A 237 -15.21 22.25 12.43
N ILE A 238 -14.28 22.69 11.62
CA ILE A 238 -13.20 23.63 11.95
C ILE A 238 -13.25 24.87 11.07
#